data_f562d7b123014117a898a6c8c458f428
#
_entry.id   f562d7b123014117a898a6c8c458f428
#
_cell.length_a   1.000
_cell.length_b   1.000
_cell.length_c   1.000
_cell.angle_alpha   90.00
_cell.angle_beta   90.00
_cell.angle_gamma   90.00
#
_symmetry.space_group_name_H-M   'P 1'
#
loop_
_entity.id
_entity.type
_entity.pdbx_description
1 polymer ?
#
loop_
_entity_poly.entity_id
_entity_poly.type
_entity_poly.pdbx_seq_one_letter_code
_entity_poly.pdbx_strand_id
1 'polypeptide(L)'
;EGEAGNPIPMRVGDPSPIRYVFYVIKENRTYDQILGDLPEGNGDTTLVLFGERITPNHHALAREFVLLDNFYVNGEVSADGHNWSLGAYATDYLEKSWPTTYGGRGGFYTAEGRREIANNRDGFIWDFCKRYGVSYRTYGEFADDYKPNIPVLEGHLCPYFTCWDQSVRDTTRFYQWKRDFDSLYAAGSVPQLNTIRFINDHTEGLGV
;
A
#
# COMPACT_ATOMS: atom_id res chain seq x y z
N GLU A 1 10.00 -8.88 19.15
CA GLU A 1 10.87 -9.79 18.36
C GLU A 1 11.46 -10.85 19.30
N GLY A 2 11.43 -12.11 18.88
CA GLY A 2 12.13 -13.20 19.58
C GLY A 2 11.40 -13.91 20.69
N GLU A 3 10.14 -13.64 20.93
CA GLU A 3 9.35 -14.42 21.86
C GLU A 3 8.94 -15.77 21.26
N ALA A 4 8.92 -16.83 22.08
CA ALA A 4 8.48 -18.14 21.64
C ALA A 4 7.02 -18.06 21.13
N GLY A 5 6.80 -18.52 19.90
CA GLY A 5 5.49 -18.46 19.24
C GLY A 5 5.24 -17.20 18.40
N ASN A 6 6.16 -16.25 18.34
CA ASN A 6 6.05 -15.13 17.41
C ASN A 6 6.14 -15.64 15.95
N PRO A 7 5.15 -15.34 15.08
CA PRO A 7 5.16 -15.79 13.70
C PRO A 7 6.24 -15.11 12.85
N ILE A 8 6.79 -13.98 13.32
CA ILE A 8 7.86 -13.26 12.62
C ILE A 8 9.19 -13.88 13.02
N PRO A 9 9.98 -14.43 12.08
CA PRO A 9 11.24 -15.08 12.38
C PRO A 9 12.28 -14.09 12.90
N MET A 10 13.15 -14.56 13.77
CA MET A 10 14.25 -13.78 14.35
C MET A 10 15.35 -13.48 13.34
N ARG A 11 15.57 -14.38 12.42
CA ARG A 11 16.63 -14.28 11.41
C ARG A 11 16.06 -14.59 10.04
N VAL A 12 16.66 -14.01 9.01
CA VAL A 12 16.35 -14.35 7.63
C VAL A 12 16.60 -15.84 7.40
N GLY A 13 15.57 -16.54 6.89
CA GLY A 13 15.62 -17.98 6.62
C GLY A 13 15.12 -18.87 7.76
N ASP A 14 14.83 -18.33 8.93
CA ASP A 14 14.14 -19.10 9.97
C ASP A 14 12.70 -19.44 9.52
N PRO A 15 12.15 -20.58 9.94
CA PRO A 15 10.80 -20.98 9.57
C PRO A 15 9.74 -20.04 10.16
N SER A 16 8.72 -19.72 9.35
CA SER A 16 7.55 -18.95 9.77
C SER A 16 6.26 -19.69 9.39
N PRO A 17 5.21 -19.64 10.20
CA PRO A 17 3.88 -20.14 9.84
C PRO A 17 3.18 -19.27 8.81
N ILE A 18 3.66 -18.03 8.58
CA ILE A 18 3.08 -17.08 7.62
C ILE A 18 3.37 -17.59 6.22
N ARG A 19 2.32 -17.85 5.45
CA ARG A 19 2.41 -18.31 4.05
C ARG A 19 2.04 -17.25 3.05
N TYR A 20 1.13 -16.34 3.42
CA TYR A 20 0.60 -15.30 2.55
C TYR A 20 0.59 -13.96 3.27
N VAL A 21 0.93 -12.92 2.55
CA VAL A 21 0.85 -11.52 3.00
C VAL A 21 -0.02 -10.75 2.00
N PHE A 22 -1.07 -10.13 2.49
CA PHE A 22 -1.89 -9.18 1.75
C PHE A 22 -1.61 -7.79 2.29
N TYR A 23 -0.82 -7.02 1.56
CA TYR A 23 -0.49 -5.66 1.91
C TYR A 23 -1.48 -4.72 1.21
N VAL A 24 -2.49 -4.30 1.96
CA VAL A 24 -3.56 -3.43 1.45
C VAL A 24 -3.22 -1.99 1.79
N ILE A 25 -3.00 -1.17 0.76
CA ILE A 25 -2.78 0.26 0.87
C ILE A 25 -4.11 0.95 0.59
N LYS A 26 -4.67 1.55 1.61
CA LYS A 26 -5.90 2.32 1.57
C LYS A 26 -5.58 3.75 2.01
N GLU A 27 -5.19 4.55 1.07
CA GLU A 27 -4.88 5.95 1.30
C GLU A 27 -6.12 6.83 1.01
N ASN A 28 -6.27 7.97 1.50
CA ASN A 28 -5.32 8.94 1.98
C ASN A 28 -5.93 9.64 3.21
N ARG A 29 -5.89 9.00 4.39
CA ARG A 29 -6.48 9.48 5.64
C ARG A 29 -5.52 9.32 6.80
N THR A 30 -5.61 10.25 7.76
CA THR A 30 -4.87 10.11 9.02
C THR A 30 -5.55 9.11 9.94
N TYR A 31 -4.83 8.67 10.96
CA TYR A 31 -5.38 7.82 12.02
C TYR A 31 -6.64 8.45 12.63
N ASP A 32 -6.57 9.71 13.06
CA ASP A 32 -7.67 10.39 13.74
C ASP A 32 -8.91 10.53 12.86
N GLN A 33 -8.75 10.70 11.55
CA GLN A 33 -9.90 10.84 10.64
C GLN A 33 -10.75 9.55 10.55
N ILE A 34 -10.14 8.38 10.80
CA ILE A 34 -10.80 7.08 10.69
C ILE A 34 -11.03 6.44 12.06
N LEU A 35 -10.01 6.39 12.91
CA LEU A 35 -9.96 5.62 14.16
C LEU A 35 -9.83 6.51 15.41
N GLY A 36 -9.93 7.84 15.25
CA GLY A 36 -9.80 8.76 16.36
C GLY A 36 -10.92 8.65 17.42
N ASP A 37 -12.02 7.96 17.12
CA ASP A 37 -13.10 7.64 18.05
C ASP A 37 -12.92 6.31 18.79
N LEU A 38 -11.82 5.57 18.56
CA LEU A 38 -11.49 4.37 19.30
C LEU A 38 -10.97 4.72 20.71
N PRO A 39 -11.69 4.36 21.78
CA PRO A 39 -11.25 4.67 23.15
C PRO A 39 -10.00 3.89 23.58
N GLU A 40 -9.66 2.83 22.86
CA GLU A 40 -8.49 1.99 23.11
C GLU A 40 -7.19 2.62 22.59
N GLY A 41 -7.29 3.63 21.71
CA GLY A 41 -6.15 4.28 21.07
C GLY A 41 -5.92 5.71 21.56
N ASN A 42 -4.82 6.31 21.10
CA ASN A 42 -4.43 7.68 21.41
C ASN A 42 -4.90 8.65 20.31
N GLY A 43 -6.21 8.65 20.03
CA GLY A 43 -6.82 9.46 18.97
C GLY A 43 -7.45 10.75 19.47
N ASP A 44 -7.61 11.72 18.56
CA ASP A 44 -8.38 12.95 18.76
C ASP A 44 -9.76 12.83 18.10
N THR A 45 -10.78 12.67 18.95
CA THR A 45 -12.18 12.53 18.50
C THR A 45 -12.69 13.74 17.73
N THR A 46 -12.08 14.92 17.90
CA THR A 46 -12.49 16.15 17.20
C THR A 46 -12.09 16.15 15.73
N LEU A 47 -11.17 15.28 15.32
CA LEU A 47 -10.68 15.13 13.95
C LEU A 47 -11.37 14.01 13.17
N VAL A 48 -12.28 13.27 13.80
CA VAL A 48 -12.97 12.14 13.18
C VAL A 48 -13.89 12.60 12.04
N LEU A 49 -13.65 12.05 10.85
CA LEU A 49 -14.51 12.26 9.67
C LEU A 49 -15.32 11.02 9.34
N PHE A 50 -14.73 9.84 9.47
CA PHE A 50 -15.29 8.55 9.08
C PHE A 50 -15.20 7.54 10.22
N GLY A 51 -15.79 7.87 11.37
CA GLY A 51 -15.80 7.03 12.57
C GLY A 51 -16.53 5.70 12.39
N GLU A 52 -16.68 4.94 13.48
CA GLU A 52 -17.14 3.54 13.47
C GLU A 52 -18.41 3.30 12.67
N ARG A 53 -19.35 4.24 12.69
CA ARG A 53 -20.60 4.11 11.91
C ARG A 53 -20.36 3.99 10.40
N ILE A 54 -19.28 4.58 9.89
CA ILE A 54 -18.93 4.59 8.45
C ILE A 54 -17.88 3.52 8.15
N THR A 55 -16.97 3.28 9.09
CA THR A 55 -15.86 2.34 8.96
C THR A 55 -15.91 1.19 9.98
N PRO A 56 -17.05 0.47 10.10
CA PRO A 56 -17.20 -0.54 11.15
C PRO A 56 -16.19 -1.68 11.06
N ASN A 57 -15.81 -2.07 9.84
CA ASN A 57 -14.83 -3.15 9.63
C ASN A 57 -13.40 -2.73 10.03
N HIS A 58 -13.02 -1.47 9.82
CA HIS A 58 -11.72 -0.96 10.26
C HIS A 58 -11.63 -1.00 11.79
N HIS A 59 -12.68 -0.57 12.46
CA HIS A 59 -12.78 -0.60 13.92
C HIS A 59 -12.76 -2.02 14.47
N ALA A 60 -13.53 -2.94 13.86
CA ALA A 60 -13.54 -4.34 14.26
C ALA A 60 -12.16 -4.99 14.13
N LEU A 61 -11.47 -4.77 12.98
CA LEU A 61 -10.12 -5.28 12.75
C LEU A 61 -9.11 -4.71 13.75
N ALA A 62 -9.19 -3.40 14.05
CA ALA A 62 -8.31 -2.76 15.01
C ALA A 62 -8.46 -3.33 16.42
N ARG A 63 -9.71 -3.62 16.86
CA ARG A 63 -9.98 -4.24 18.16
C ARG A 63 -9.63 -5.72 18.22
N GLU A 64 -9.86 -6.45 17.13
CA GLU A 64 -9.63 -7.90 17.11
C GLU A 64 -8.15 -8.26 16.99
N PHE A 65 -7.37 -7.47 16.25
CA PHE A 65 -5.98 -7.79 15.95
C PHE A 65 -5.01 -6.77 16.55
N VAL A 66 -4.55 -5.80 15.78
CA VAL A 66 -3.54 -4.83 16.22
C VAL A 66 -3.99 -3.43 15.86
N LEU A 67 -4.00 -2.54 16.85
CA LEU A 67 -4.18 -1.10 16.68
C LEU A 67 -2.82 -0.41 16.75
N LEU A 68 -2.42 0.26 15.66
CA LEU A 68 -1.19 1.04 15.60
C LEU A 68 -1.52 2.54 15.68
N ASP A 69 -1.83 3.00 16.89
CA ASP A 69 -2.34 4.34 17.16
C ASP A 69 -1.27 5.47 17.15
N ASN A 70 0.00 5.07 17.20
CA ASN A 70 1.15 5.98 17.10
C ASN A 70 2.09 5.56 15.96
N PHE A 71 1.52 5.11 14.85
CA PHE A 71 2.27 4.78 13.64
C PHE A 71 2.45 6.04 12.79
N TYR A 72 3.66 6.58 12.79
CA TYR A 72 4.01 7.77 12.04
C TYR A 72 4.56 7.43 10.67
N VAL A 73 4.24 8.26 9.69
CA VAL A 73 4.78 8.13 8.32
C VAL A 73 6.18 8.74 8.24
N ASN A 74 7.02 8.18 7.38
CA ASN A 74 8.33 8.73 7.07
C ASN A 74 8.29 9.67 5.85
N GLY A 75 7.25 9.56 5.02
CA GLY A 75 7.05 10.39 3.84
C GLY A 75 6.21 11.62 4.15
N GLU A 76 6.55 12.76 3.54
CA GLU A 76 5.76 13.99 3.66
C GLU A 76 4.56 14.00 2.71
N VAL A 77 4.67 13.30 1.57
CA VAL A 77 3.64 13.20 0.54
C VAL A 77 3.57 11.78 -0.03
N SER A 78 2.56 11.48 -0.86
CA SER A 78 2.43 10.14 -1.47
C SER A 78 3.65 9.75 -2.31
N ALA A 79 4.28 10.71 -2.98
CA ALA A 79 5.43 10.46 -3.85
C ALA A 79 6.57 9.74 -3.13
N ASP A 80 6.97 10.23 -1.96
CA ASP A 80 8.00 9.59 -1.15
C ASP A 80 7.41 8.46 -0.26
N GLY A 81 6.16 8.60 0.18
CA GLY A 81 5.47 7.60 1.00
C GLY A 81 5.37 6.21 0.36
N HIS A 82 5.07 6.13 -0.96
CA HIS A 82 5.06 4.85 -1.66
C HIS A 82 6.45 4.22 -1.77
N ASN A 83 7.50 5.03 -1.95
CA ASN A 83 8.87 4.54 -1.91
C ASN A 83 9.24 4.03 -0.51
N TRP A 84 8.88 4.76 0.54
CA TRP A 84 9.11 4.34 1.93
C TRP A 84 8.41 3.03 2.26
N SER A 85 7.12 2.89 1.93
CA SER A 85 6.34 1.70 2.28
C SER A 85 6.73 0.45 1.48
N LEU A 86 7.26 0.60 0.26
CA LEU A 86 7.57 -0.53 -0.61
C LEU A 86 9.07 -0.75 -0.85
N GLY A 87 9.92 0.19 -0.42
CA GLY A 87 11.37 0.11 -0.61
C GLY A 87 12.18 0.56 0.59
N ALA A 88 11.54 0.90 1.70
CA ALA A 88 12.13 1.29 2.98
C ALA A 88 12.96 2.59 2.99
N TYR A 89 12.98 3.33 1.88
CA TYR A 89 13.53 4.70 1.80
C TYR A 89 13.03 5.41 0.55
N ALA A 90 13.12 6.74 0.53
CA ALA A 90 12.98 7.54 -0.69
C ALA A 90 14.35 8.03 -1.16
N THR A 91 14.50 8.22 -2.47
CA THR A 91 15.77 8.69 -3.04
C THR A 91 15.96 10.19 -2.79
N ASP A 92 17.21 10.62 -2.72
CA ASP A 92 17.57 12.03 -2.63
C ASP A 92 16.95 12.89 -3.76
N TYR A 93 16.86 12.33 -4.97
CA TYR A 93 16.18 12.95 -6.07
C TYR A 93 14.70 13.20 -5.78
N LEU A 94 14.00 12.20 -5.28
CA LEU A 94 12.58 12.27 -5.00
C LEU A 94 12.29 13.27 -3.88
N GLU A 95 13.06 13.22 -2.78
CA GLU A 95 12.95 14.14 -1.65
C GLU A 95 13.17 15.61 -2.06
N LYS A 96 14.05 15.86 -3.01
CA LYS A 96 14.33 17.23 -3.50
C LYS A 96 13.36 17.71 -4.58
N SER A 97 12.69 16.82 -5.29
CA SER A 97 11.84 17.19 -6.43
C SER A 97 10.37 17.30 -6.10
N TRP A 98 9.84 16.53 -5.15
CA TRP A 98 8.42 16.56 -4.81
C TRP A 98 7.91 17.94 -4.36
N PRO A 99 8.67 18.79 -3.61
CA PRO A 99 8.17 20.09 -3.19
C PRO A 99 7.82 21.02 -4.36
N THR A 100 8.51 20.87 -5.50
CA THR A 100 8.19 21.62 -6.72
C THR A 100 6.87 21.18 -7.32
N THR A 101 6.68 19.88 -7.47
CA THR A 101 5.47 19.29 -8.09
C THR A 101 4.23 19.54 -7.23
N TYR A 102 4.28 19.21 -5.95
CA TYR A 102 3.15 19.40 -5.03
C TYR A 102 2.90 20.88 -4.71
N GLY A 103 3.91 21.71 -4.80
CA GLY A 103 3.79 23.18 -4.62
C GLY A 103 3.25 23.94 -5.83
N GLY A 104 2.83 23.25 -6.91
CA GLY A 104 2.30 23.89 -8.12
C GLY A 104 3.33 24.72 -8.90
N ARG A 105 4.63 24.46 -8.69
CA ARG A 105 5.74 25.22 -9.32
C ARG A 105 6.25 24.59 -10.61
N GLY A 106 5.47 23.67 -11.19
CA GLY A 106 5.85 22.90 -12.39
C GLY A 106 6.42 21.54 -12.05
N GLY A 107 6.99 20.87 -13.07
CA GLY A 107 7.42 19.48 -12.94
C GLY A 107 6.29 18.50 -13.19
N PHE A 108 6.56 17.23 -12.96
CA PHE A 108 5.58 16.15 -13.09
C PHE A 108 5.86 15.08 -12.03
N TYR A 109 4.86 14.28 -11.74
CA TYR A 109 4.97 13.20 -10.77
C TYR A 109 5.96 12.13 -11.27
N THR A 110 7.04 11.91 -10.53
CA THR A 110 8.15 11.03 -10.92
C THR A 110 8.20 9.72 -10.13
N ALA A 111 7.43 9.61 -9.07
CA ALA A 111 7.41 8.46 -8.18
C ALA A 111 6.70 7.23 -8.78
N GLU A 112 6.58 6.19 -7.99
CA GLU A 112 5.88 4.95 -8.34
C GLU A 112 6.41 4.30 -9.63
N GLY A 113 7.72 4.33 -9.83
CA GLY A 113 8.36 3.71 -10.99
C GLY A 113 8.34 4.53 -12.29
N ARG A 114 7.68 5.70 -12.31
CA ARG A 114 7.56 6.52 -13.52
C ARG A 114 8.88 7.11 -14.00
N ARG A 115 9.85 7.25 -13.10
CA ARG A 115 11.23 7.65 -13.42
C ARG A 115 12.24 6.80 -12.68
N GLU A 116 13.21 6.25 -13.43
CA GLU A 116 14.25 5.39 -12.87
C GLU A 116 15.08 6.08 -11.78
N ILE A 117 15.40 7.37 -11.94
CA ILE A 117 16.16 8.13 -10.93
C ILE A 117 15.40 8.29 -9.60
N ALA A 118 14.08 8.20 -9.62
CA ALA A 118 13.25 8.24 -8.42
C ALA A 118 13.11 6.86 -7.75
N ASN A 119 13.50 5.79 -8.43
CA ASN A 119 13.41 4.43 -7.92
C ASN A 119 14.53 4.14 -6.93
N ASN A 120 14.22 3.34 -5.92
CA ASN A 120 15.21 2.87 -4.97
C ASN A 120 16.26 2.01 -5.68
N ARG A 121 17.54 2.31 -5.43
CA ARG A 121 18.68 1.65 -6.10
C ARG A 121 18.69 0.14 -5.90
N ASP A 122 18.33 -0.30 -4.70
CA ASP A 122 18.32 -1.72 -4.32
C ASP A 122 17.03 -2.43 -4.74
N GLY A 123 16.08 -1.68 -5.32
CA GLY A 123 14.77 -2.13 -5.73
C GLY A 123 13.70 -1.97 -4.65
N PHE A 124 12.53 -2.53 -4.92
CA PHE A 124 11.37 -2.53 -4.06
C PHE A 124 11.12 -3.93 -3.51
N ILE A 125 10.12 -4.10 -2.65
CA ILE A 125 9.80 -5.39 -2.03
C ILE A 125 9.66 -6.52 -3.07
N TRP A 126 9.17 -6.23 -4.26
CA TRP A 126 9.03 -7.21 -5.34
C TRP A 126 10.37 -7.66 -5.93
N ASP A 127 11.40 -6.80 -5.95
CA ASP A 127 12.75 -7.18 -6.35
C ASP A 127 13.35 -8.17 -5.35
N PHE A 128 13.10 -7.95 -4.06
CA PHE A 128 13.50 -8.88 -3.01
C PHE A 128 12.71 -10.20 -3.11
N CYS A 129 11.39 -10.14 -3.35
CA CYS A 129 10.59 -11.34 -3.61
C CYS A 129 11.18 -12.16 -4.76
N LYS A 130 11.46 -11.52 -5.90
CA LYS A 130 12.08 -12.19 -7.05
C LYS A 130 13.44 -12.80 -6.71
N ARG A 131 14.28 -12.07 -5.99
CA ARG A 131 15.62 -12.50 -5.58
C ARG A 131 15.60 -13.73 -4.68
N TYR A 132 14.59 -13.83 -3.82
CA TYR A 132 14.46 -14.93 -2.85
C TYR A 132 13.41 -16.00 -3.26
N GLY A 133 12.89 -15.95 -4.47
CA GLY A 133 11.93 -16.95 -4.97
C GLY A 133 10.56 -16.89 -4.29
N VAL A 134 10.19 -15.74 -3.72
CA VAL A 134 8.85 -15.49 -3.16
C VAL A 134 7.92 -15.06 -4.30
N SER A 135 6.81 -15.75 -4.48
CA SER A 135 5.83 -15.36 -5.50
C SER A 135 5.07 -14.10 -5.08
N TYR A 136 4.80 -13.21 -6.04
CA TYR A 136 4.14 -11.94 -5.76
C TYR A 136 3.20 -11.51 -6.88
N ARG A 137 2.26 -10.63 -6.52
CA ARG A 137 1.31 -10.00 -7.45
C ARG A 137 0.95 -8.61 -6.96
N THR A 138 0.75 -7.69 -7.88
CA THR A 138 0.30 -6.33 -7.58
C THR A 138 -1.05 -6.03 -8.22
N TYR A 139 -1.81 -5.20 -7.53
CA TYR A 139 -3.11 -4.69 -7.92
C TYR A 139 -3.10 -3.18 -7.75
N GLY A 140 -2.59 -2.47 -8.76
CA GLY A 140 -2.58 -1.01 -8.87
C GLY A 140 -1.36 -0.29 -8.32
N GLU A 141 -0.50 -0.95 -7.52
CA GLU A 141 0.74 -0.36 -7.06
C GLU A 141 1.81 -0.39 -8.15
N PHE A 142 2.51 0.73 -8.35
CA PHE A 142 3.55 0.92 -9.37
C PHE A 142 3.08 0.51 -10.77
N ALA A 143 1.84 0.87 -11.10
CA ALA A 143 1.23 0.57 -12.37
C ALA A 143 0.29 1.70 -12.82
N ASP A 144 0.32 2.01 -14.10
CA ASP A 144 -0.58 2.96 -14.76
C ASP A 144 -1.22 2.29 -15.98
N ASP A 145 -2.48 2.61 -16.26
CA ASP A 145 -3.19 2.13 -17.46
C ASP A 145 -3.02 0.62 -17.72
N TYR A 146 -3.13 -0.19 -16.66
CA TYR A 146 -2.97 -1.66 -16.72
C TYR A 146 -1.56 -2.14 -17.14
N LYS A 147 -0.54 -1.29 -16.99
CA LYS A 147 0.85 -1.58 -17.29
C LYS A 147 1.73 -1.34 -16.06
N PRO A 148 2.70 -2.20 -15.78
CA PRO A 148 3.66 -1.98 -14.73
C PRO A 148 4.63 -0.85 -15.09
N ASN A 149 4.99 -0.02 -14.09
CA ASN A 149 5.95 1.07 -14.25
C ASN A 149 7.40 0.62 -14.05
N ILE A 150 7.60 -0.57 -13.47
CA ILE A 150 8.93 -1.14 -13.21
C ILE A 150 9.02 -2.57 -13.75
N PRO A 151 10.19 -2.96 -14.28
CA PRO A 151 10.35 -4.26 -14.96
C PRO A 151 10.06 -5.48 -14.09
N VAL A 152 10.31 -5.39 -12.78
CA VAL A 152 10.07 -6.51 -11.86
C VAL A 152 8.60 -6.92 -11.78
N LEU A 153 7.68 -6.03 -12.13
CA LEU A 153 6.23 -6.28 -12.11
C LEU A 153 5.67 -6.82 -13.43
N GLU A 154 6.50 -6.95 -14.48
CA GLU A 154 6.07 -7.55 -15.74
C GLU A 154 5.57 -9.00 -15.52
N GLY A 155 4.34 -9.28 -15.94
CA GLY A 155 3.67 -10.56 -15.70
C GLY A 155 3.11 -10.77 -14.28
N HIS A 156 3.32 -9.81 -13.37
CA HIS A 156 2.87 -9.88 -11.99
C HIS A 156 1.75 -8.87 -11.64
N LEU A 157 1.34 -8.05 -12.59
CA LEU A 157 0.19 -7.15 -12.45
C LEU A 157 -1.11 -7.88 -12.85
N CYS A 158 -2.18 -7.67 -12.09
CA CYS A 158 -3.52 -8.09 -12.52
C CYS A 158 -3.96 -7.30 -13.76
N PRO A 159 -4.23 -7.95 -14.91
CA PRO A 159 -4.38 -7.24 -16.19
C PRO A 159 -5.71 -6.49 -16.33
N TYR A 160 -6.63 -6.65 -15.40
CA TYR A 160 -7.94 -5.99 -15.41
C TYR A 160 -8.27 -5.25 -14.11
N PHE A 161 -7.30 -5.14 -13.19
CA PHE A 161 -7.46 -4.31 -12.01
C PHE A 161 -7.25 -2.84 -12.40
N THR A 162 -8.25 -2.01 -12.15
CA THR A 162 -8.18 -0.57 -12.46
C THR A 162 -7.16 0.10 -11.54
N CYS A 163 -6.08 0.60 -12.14
CA CYS A 163 -5.03 1.32 -11.43
C CYS A 163 -5.53 2.70 -10.95
N TRP A 164 -4.83 3.78 -11.28
CA TRP A 164 -5.19 5.12 -10.86
C TRP A 164 -6.32 5.68 -11.75
N ASP A 165 -7.55 5.55 -11.30
CA ASP A 165 -8.75 6.18 -11.89
C ASP A 165 -9.79 6.40 -10.77
N GLN A 166 -9.92 7.62 -10.27
CA GLN A 166 -10.82 7.96 -9.16
C GLN A 166 -12.30 7.88 -9.54
N SER A 167 -12.66 7.89 -10.82
CA SER A 167 -14.02 7.69 -11.27
C SER A 167 -14.54 6.27 -11.04
N VAL A 168 -13.64 5.30 -10.87
CA VAL A 168 -13.95 3.91 -10.56
C VAL A 168 -13.98 3.70 -9.05
N ARG A 169 -15.06 3.13 -8.53
CA ARG A 169 -15.24 2.89 -7.10
C ARG A 169 -14.33 1.76 -6.60
N ASP A 170 -13.84 1.86 -5.37
CA ASP A 170 -13.05 0.80 -4.72
C ASP A 170 -13.84 -0.50 -4.52
N THR A 171 -15.17 -0.43 -4.46
CA THR A 171 -16.01 -1.65 -4.51
C THR A 171 -15.85 -2.38 -5.84
N THR A 172 -15.70 -1.68 -6.96
CA THR A 172 -15.40 -2.28 -8.27
C THR A 172 -14.00 -2.90 -8.27
N ARG A 173 -12.99 -2.20 -7.73
CA ARG A 173 -11.62 -2.72 -7.56
C ARG A 173 -11.61 -3.97 -6.69
N PHE A 174 -12.39 -3.99 -5.61
CA PHE A 174 -12.54 -5.17 -4.77
C PHE A 174 -13.05 -6.38 -5.56
N TYR A 175 -14.07 -6.22 -6.40
CA TYR A 175 -14.57 -7.33 -7.22
C TYR A 175 -13.58 -7.75 -8.32
N GLN A 176 -12.80 -6.82 -8.86
CA GLN A 176 -11.71 -7.14 -9.79
C GLN A 176 -10.64 -7.98 -9.10
N TRP A 177 -10.18 -7.54 -7.91
CA TRP A 177 -9.27 -8.30 -7.08
C TRP A 177 -9.83 -9.68 -6.72
N LYS A 178 -11.08 -9.72 -6.23
CA LYS A 178 -11.73 -10.96 -5.82
C LYS A 178 -11.83 -11.98 -6.95
N ARG A 179 -12.17 -11.53 -8.15
CA ARG A 179 -12.22 -12.40 -9.34
C ARG A 179 -10.85 -13.02 -9.62
N ASP A 180 -9.79 -12.26 -9.57
CA ASP A 180 -8.43 -12.74 -9.78
C ASP A 180 -8.01 -13.70 -8.66
N PHE A 181 -8.25 -13.32 -7.43
CA PHE A 181 -7.97 -14.13 -6.25
C PHE A 181 -8.70 -15.46 -6.28
N ASP A 182 -10.01 -15.48 -6.57
CA ASP A 182 -10.81 -16.72 -6.65
C ASP A 182 -10.25 -17.67 -7.73
N SER A 183 -9.81 -17.14 -8.87
CA SER A 183 -9.19 -17.92 -9.94
C SER A 183 -7.86 -18.52 -9.50
N LEU A 184 -6.99 -17.71 -8.86
CA LEU A 184 -5.70 -18.17 -8.34
C LEU A 184 -5.87 -19.17 -7.20
N TYR A 185 -6.85 -18.95 -6.33
CA TYR A 185 -7.18 -19.86 -5.24
C TYR A 185 -7.65 -21.22 -5.76
N ALA A 186 -8.55 -21.24 -6.73
CA ALA A 186 -9.04 -22.47 -7.37
C ALA A 186 -7.91 -23.23 -8.08
N ALA A 187 -6.92 -22.50 -8.60
CA ALA A 187 -5.74 -23.09 -9.24
C ALA A 187 -4.64 -23.52 -8.25
N GLY A 188 -4.79 -23.23 -6.95
CA GLY A 188 -3.76 -23.49 -5.94
C GLY A 188 -2.49 -22.64 -6.13
N SER A 189 -2.61 -21.46 -6.75
CA SER A 189 -1.48 -20.62 -7.17
C SER A 189 -1.52 -19.19 -6.62
N VAL A 190 -2.18 -18.99 -5.48
CA VAL A 190 -2.20 -17.68 -4.82
C VAL A 190 -0.76 -17.25 -4.50
N PRO A 191 -0.32 -16.05 -4.95
CA PRO A 191 1.01 -15.55 -4.65
C PRO A 191 1.22 -15.30 -3.16
N GLN A 192 2.46 -15.49 -2.69
CA GLN A 192 2.82 -15.32 -1.28
C GLN A 192 2.71 -13.86 -0.83
N LEU A 193 3.09 -12.89 -1.70
CA LEU A 193 2.88 -11.46 -1.45
C LEU A 193 1.87 -10.90 -2.44
N ASN A 194 0.85 -10.22 -1.94
CA ASN A 194 -0.16 -9.52 -2.72
C ASN A 194 -0.21 -8.06 -2.26
N THR A 195 0.12 -7.11 -3.14
CA THR A 195 0.02 -5.68 -2.88
C THR A 195 -1.23 -5.14 -3.56
N ILE A 196 -2.12 -4.50 -2.80
CA ILE A 196 -3.43 -4.06 -3.28
C ILE A 196 -3.60 -2.58 -2.92
N ARG A 197 -3.96 -1.75 -3.90
CA ARG A 197 -4.18 -0.32 -3.69
C ARG A 197 -5.64 0.05 -3.91
N PHE A 198 -6.25 0.69 -2.89
CA PHE A 198 -7.55 1.33 -2.97
C PHE A 198 -7.39 2.85 -2.86
N ILE A 199 -8.04 3.61 -3.75
CA ILE A 199 -7.71 5.01 -3.96
C ILE A 199 -8.87 5.99 -3.75
N ASN A 200 -10.09 5.55 -3.50
CA ASN A 200 -11.23 6.47 -3.42
C ASN A 200 -11.22 7.38 -2.18
N ASP A 201 -10.40 7.08 -1.18
CA ASP A 201 -10.18 7.99 -0.05
C ASP A 201 -9.22 9.14 -0.38
N HIS A 202 -8.55 9.09 -1.53
CA HIS A 202 -7.73 10.18 -2.01
C HIS A 202 -8.62 11.34 -2.48
N THR A 203 -8.48 12.49 -1.84
CA THR A 203 -9.20 13.70 -2.22
C THR A 203 -8.37 14.54 -3.17
N GLU A 204 -9.04 15.24 -4.08
CA GLU A 204 -8.42 16.25 -4.94
C GLU A 204 -8.45 17.66 -4.30
N GLY A 205 -8.50 17.73 -2.98
CA GLY A 205 -8.64 18.98 -2.24
C GLY A 205 -10.03 19.61 -2.41
N LEU A 206 -10.07 20.92 -2.58
CA LEU A 206 -11.33 21.66 -2.78
C LEU A 206 -11.81 21.68 -4.24
N GLY A 207 -11.17 20.92 -5.10
CA GLY A 207 -11.46 20.85 -6.55
C GLY A 207 -12.53 19.83 -6.95
N VAL A 208 -13.26 19.26 -5.97
CA VAL A 208 -14.33 18.27 -6.21
C VAL A 208 -15.68 18.91 -6.02
#